data_4fac7157400d317c946675e67955cf6b
#
_entry.id   4fac7157400d317c946675e67955cf6b
#
_cell.length_a   1.000
_cell.length_b   1.000
_cell.length_c   1.000
_cell.angle_alpha   90.00
_cell.angle_beta   90.00
_cell.angle_gamma   90.00
#
_symmetry.space_group_name_H-M   'P 1'
#
loop_
_entity.id
_entity.type
_entity.pdbx_description
1 polymer ?
#
loop_
_entity_poly.entity_id
_entity_poly.type
_entity_poly.pdbx_seq_one_letter_code
_entity_poly.pdbx_strand_id
1 'polypeptide(L)'
;VTAVSDDLWRPSSGCDEECLPAAGEVPTVPVPRRVLRLVAVAGMLLAGAGLAVLLPVLPAPERQAAVRGWARGTARAFGVRLVIRGRLPRRRALLVANHVSWLDILAVLAVAPTRMVAKREVRSWPVLGLLAAAAGTVFVDRSRPRALPATVRRVTDALRAGRPVAVFPEGTTWCAGDGAADCRPGGGFRPAMFQAAIDAGSPVVPLRLAYRCEVTGTATTAAAFLGADTLLRSMARVVAARELVVSVTIAAALHPARDADRRLLARAAESAVHLRPVAGAATRGRLHPVPTLTVVAPPASTPALTPDAGRELDLAA
;
A
#
# COMPACT_ATOMS: atom_id res chain seq x y z
N VAL A 1 8.98 28.75 -4.28
CA VAL A 1 8.09 27.66 -4.73
C VAL A 1 8.62 27.21 -6.08
N THR A 2 9.51 26.21 -6.09
CA THR A 2 9.99 25.57 -7.30
C THR A 2 8.86 24.76 -7.90
N ALA A 3 8.46 25.07 -9.13
CA ALA A 3 7.48 24.29 -9.87
C ALA A 3 7.95 22.83 -9.93
N VAL A 4 7.25 21.93 -9.25
CA VAL A 4 7.46 20.50 -9.34
C VAL A 4 7.11 20.10 -10.76
N SER A 5 8.10 19.78 -11.59
CA SER A 5 7.85 19.24 -12.90
C SER A 5 7.17 17.87 -12.71
N ASP A 6 5.90 17.79 -13.07
CA ASP A 6 5.08 16.59 -12.94
C ASP A 6 5.51 15.59 -14.02
N ASP A 7 6.73 15.05 -13.86
CA ASP A 7 7.22 13.96 -14.72
C ASP A 7 6.43 12.70 -14.35
N LEU A 8 5.46 12.37 -15.19
CA LEU A 8 4.61 11.18 -15.03
C LEU A 8 5.40 9.90 -14.77
N TRP A 9 6.67 9.85 -15.13
CA TRP A 9 7.52 8.68 -15.00
C TRP A 9 8.42 8.72 -13.75
N ARG A 10 8.68 9.93 -13.23
CA ARG A 10 9.49 10.16 -12.02
C ARG A 10 8.71 10.98 -11.00
N PRO A 11 7.72 10.36 -10.34
CA PRO A 11 6.93 11.07 -9.35
C PRO A 11 7.82 11.63 -8.25
N SER A 12 7.60 12.89 -7.92
CA SER A 12 8.20 13.58 -6.79
C SER A 12 7.11 14.03 -5.82
N SER A 13 7.46 14.23 -4.57
CA SER A 13 6.60 14.88 -3.59
C SER A 13 7.08 16.31 -3.36
N GLY A 14 6.19 17.17 -2.88
CA GLY A 14 6.56 18.52 -2.43
C GLY A 14 7.28 18.54 -1.07
N CYS A 15 7.68 17.38 -0.55
CA CYS A 15 8.35 17.27 0.73
C CYS A 15 9.84 17.61 0.65
N ASP A 16 10.29 18.35 1.63
CA ASP A 16 11.68 18.71 1.89
C ASP A 16 12.08 18.41 3.36
N GLU A 17 13.20 18.97 3.80
CA GLU A 17 13.70 18.79 5.17
C GLU A 17 12.80 19.47 6.20
N GLU A 18 12.03 20.49 5.84
CA GLU A 18 11.09 21.20 6.73
C GLU A 18 9.92 20.30 7.16
N CYS A 19 9.60 19.29 6.34
CA CYS A 19 8.61 18.27 6.70
C CYS A 19 9.10 17.27 7.77
N LEU A 20 10.38 17.28 8.12
CA LEU A 20 10.92 16.44 9.20
C LEU A 20 10.78 17.15 10.54
N PRO A 21 10.68 16.40 11.67
CA PRO A 21 10.58 17.02 12.98
C PRO A 21 11.81 17.88 13.29
N ALA A 22 11.57 19.03 13.90
CA ALA A 22 12.64 19.88 14.41
C ALA A 22 13.45 19.17 15.51
N ALA A 23 14.67 19.63 15.76
CA ALA A 23 15.52 19.09 16.81
C ALA A 23 14.83 19.21 18.18
N GLY A 24 14.67 18.08 18.88
CA GLY A 24 14.00 18.04 20.20
C GLY A 24 12.48 17.82 20.15
N GLU A 25 11.83 17.93 19.01
CA GLU A 25 10.39 17.71 18.88
C GLU A 25 9.99 16.24 19.13
N VAL A 26 10.82 15.31 18.68
CA VAL A 26 10.60 13.88 18.92
C VAL A 26 11.50 13.40 20.05
N PRO A 27 10.92 12.81 21.13
CA PRO A 27 11.70 12.23 22.21
C PRO A 27 12.68 11.18 21.69
N THR A 28 13.92 11.22 22.18
CA THR A 28 14.97 10.27 21.75
C THR A 28 15.37 9.33 22.86
N VAL A 29 15.98 8.20 22.48
CA VAL A 29 16.58 7.25 23.42
C VAL A 29 18.05 7.59 23.69
N PRO A 30 18.62 7.22 24.87
CA PRO A 30 20.02 7.45 25.18
C PRO A 30 20.94 6.65 24.27
N VAL A 31 22.19 7.14 24.13
CA VAL A 31 23.20 6.57 23.20
C VAL A 31 23.40 5.07 23.36
N PRO A 32 23.53 4.49 24.59
CA PRO A 32 23.70 3.04 24.74
C PRO A 32 22.57 2.23 24.11
N ARG A 33 21.34 2.73 24.21
CA ARG A 33 20.17 2.07 23.62
C ARG A 33 20.16 2.18 22.08
N ARG A 34 20.70 3.27 21.52
CA ARG A 34 20.88 3.41 20.05
C ARG A 34 21.90 2.38 19.54
N VAL A 35 23.03 2.22 20.25
CA VAL A 35 24.05 1.21 19.92
C VAL A 35 23.45 -0.19 19.97
N LEU A 36 22.71 -0.53 21.04
CA LEU A 36 22.05 -1.83 21.15
C LEU A 36 21.08 -2.09 19.98
N ARG A 37 20.30 -1.07 19.59
CA ARG A 37 19.41 -1.18 18.42
C ARG A 37 20.19 -1.42 17.12
N LEU A 38 21.31 -0.74 16.91
CA LEU A 38 22.15 -0.93 15.72
C LEU A 38 22.73 -2.35 15.68
N VAL A 39 23.21 -2.88 16.81
CA VAL A 39 23.69 -4.26 16.91
C VAL A 39 22.54 -5.23 16.60
N ALA A 40 21.36 -5.00 17.16
CA ALA A 40 20.18 -5.83 16.88
C ALA A 40 19.76 -5.77 15.39
N VAL A 41 19.82 -4.60 14.77
CA VAL A 41 19.56 -4.43 13.31
C VAL A 41 20.58 -5.22 12.48
N ALA A 42 21.87 -5.13 12.81
CA ALA A 42 22.91 -5.92 12.14
C ALA A 42 22.64 -7.43 12.27
N GLY A 43 22.29 -7.91 13.47
CA GLY A 43 21.88 -9.29 13.69
C GLY A 43 20.66 -9.69 12.87
N MET A 44 19.66 -8.82 12.75
CA MET A 44 18.47 -9.07 11.93
C MET A 44 18.77 -9.07 10.42
N LEU A 45 19.73 -8.28 9.95
CA LEU A 45 20.17 -8.33 8.55
C LEU A 45 20.89 -9.66 8.25
N LEU A 46 21.75 -10.13 9.14
CA LEU A 46 22.38 -11.45 9.03
C LEU A 46 21.35 -12.58 9.06
N ALA A 47 20.39 -12.52 10.00
CA ALA A 47 19.29 -13.48 10.06
C ALA A 47 18.44 -13.45 8.77
N GLY A 48 18.24 -12.28 8.18
CA GLY A 48 17.55 -12.12 6.90
C GLY A 48 18.32 -12.75 5.73
N ALA A 49 19.64 -12.61 5.71
CA ALA A 49 20.49 -13.26 4.71
C ALA A 49 20.44 -14.79 4.85
N GLY A 50 20.55 -15.34 6.06
CA GLY A 50 20.38 -16.76 6.34
C GLY A 50 18.98 -17.27 5.96
N LEU A 51 17.94 -16.51 6.30
CA LEU A 51 16.57 -16.82 5.91
C LEU A 51 16.41 -16.86 4.38
N ALA A 52 17.01 -15.92 3.65
CA ALA A 52 16.93 -15.87 2.19
C ALA A 52 17.51 -17.16 1.54
N VAL A 53 18.55 -17.73 2.13
CA VAL A 53 19.14 -19.03 1.70
C VAL A 53 18.20 -20.19 2.01
N LEU A 54 17.50 -20.15 3.16
CA LEU A 54 16.62 -21.22 3.60
C LEU A 54 15.22 -21.19 2.96
N LEU A 55 14.75 -20.00 2.50
CA LEU A 55 13.40 -19.83 1.94
C LEU A 55 13.02 -20.83 0.84
N PRO A 56 13.92 -21.24 -0.10
CA PRO A 56 13.56 -22.18 -1.16
C PRO A 56 13.21 -23.59 -0.64
N VAL A 57 13.79 -24.01 0.48
CA VAL A 57 13.61 -25.35 1.04
C VAL A 57 12.51 -25.43 2.11
N LEU A 58 12.03 -24.27 2.59
CA LEU A 58 10.95 -24.22 3.58
C LEU A 58 9.58 -24.46 2.93
N PRO A 59 8.69 -25.26 3.56
CA PRO A 59 7.29 -25.34 3.19
C PRO A 59 6.61 -23.97 3.22
N ALA A 60 5.54 -23.81 2.45
CA ALA A 60 4.90 -22.49 2.28
C ALA A 60 4.42 -21.82 3.59
N PRO A 61 3.78 -22.55 4.54
CA PRO A 61 3.33 -21.93 5.79
C PRO A 61 4.50 -21.47 6.69
N GLU A 62 5.56 -22.28 6.82
CA GLU A 62 6.76 -21.97 7.60
C GLU A 62 7.52 -20.78 6.99
N ARG A 63 7.66 -20.77 5.67
CA ARG A 63 8.25 -19.64 4.92
C ARG A 63 7.50 -18.34 5.19
N GLN A 64 6.16 -18.39 5.17
CA GLN A 64 5.35 -17.22 5.46
C GLN A 64 5.50 -16.76 6.92
N ALA A 65 5.51 -17.68 7.87
CA ALA A 65 5.71 -17.37 9.28
C ALA A 65 7.09 -16.77 9.54
N ALA A 66 8.14 -17.35 8.95
CA ALA A 66 9.52 -16.88 9.06
C ALA A 66 9.69 -15.46 8.52
N VAL A 67 9.17 -15.14 7.33
CA VAL A 67 9.25 -13.78 6.76
C VAL A 67 8.48 -12.77 7.62
N ARG A 68 7.29 -13.11 8.11
CA ARG A 68 6.54 -12.22 9.04
C ARG A 68 7.30 -12.01 10.35
N GLY A 69 7.85 -13.08 10.92
CA GLY A 69 8.64 -13.04 12.14
C GLY A 69 9.87 -12.15 11.98
N TRP A 70 10.61 -12.35 10.89
CA TRP A 70 11.77 -11.55 10.54
C TRP A 70 11.42 -10.06 10.37
N ALA A 71 10.37 -9.73 9.62
CA ALA A 71 9.95 -8.35 9.42
C ALA A 71 9.55 -7.66 10.73
N ARG A 72 8.83 -8.36 11.62
CA ARG A 72 8.46 -7.85 12.95
C ARG A 72 9.70 -7.72 13.86
N GLY A 73 10.60 -8.69 13.82
CA GLY A 73 11.85 -8.66 14.57
C GLY A 73 12.72 -7.49 14.15
N THR A 74 12.86 -7.26 12.84
CA THR A 74 13.62 -6.14 12.28
C THR A 74 13.02 -4.79 12.68
N ALA A 75 11.69 -4.63 12.58
CA ALA A 75 11.03 -3.41 13.04
C ALA A 75 11.29 -3.16 14.55
N ARG A 76 11.21 -4.21 15.40
CA ARG A 76 11.52 -4.10 16.83
C ARG A 76 12.99 -3.76 17.08
N ALA A 77 13.92 -4.30 16.31
CA ALA A 77 15.34 -3.98 16.38
C ALA A 77 15.59 -2.47 16.15
N PHE A 78 14.86 -1.85 15.23
CA PHE A 78 14.85 -0.40 15.05
C PHE A 78 14.15 0.37 16.19
N GLY A 79 13.51 -0.32 17.12
CA GLY A 79 12.71 0.30 18.19
C GLY A 79 11.31 0.73 17.73
N VAL A 80 10.82 0.13 16.65
CA VAL A 80 9.51 0.41 16.06
C VAL A 80 8.51 -0.66 16.45
N ARG A 81 7.34 -0.26 16.95
CA ARG A 81 6.22 -1.13 17.24
C ARG A 81 5.23 -1.14 16.08
N LEU A 82 4.91 -2.33 15.58
CA LEU A 82 3.92 -2.52 14.52
C LEU A 82 2.55 -2.86 15.13
N VAL A 83 1.51 -2.13 14.73
CA VAL A 83 0.11 -2.37 15.10
C VAL A 83 -0.67 -2.65 13.83
N ILE A 84 -1.21 -3.87 13.70
CA ILE A 84 -1.95 -4.30 12.52
C ILE A 84 -3.44 -4.38 12.90
N ARG A 85 -4.29 -3.70 12.13
CA ARG A 85 -5.74 -3.68 12.30
C ARG A 85 -6.42 -4.18 11.03
N GLY A 86 -7.41 -5.03 11.19
CA GLY A 86 -8.12 -5.68 10.09
C GLY A 86 -7.52 -7.03 9.72
N ARG A 87 -8.06 -7.66 8.69
CA ARG A 87 -7.64 -8.99 8.21
C ARG A 87 -7.53 -8.99 6.71
N LEU A 88 -6.50 -9.63 6.19
CA LEU A 88 -6.38 -9.87 4.76
C LEU A 88 -7.34 -10.99 4.33
N PRO A 89 -7.90 -10.88 3.11
CA PRO A 89 -8.62 -12.01 2.50
C PRO A 89 -7.66 -13.20 2.32
N ARG A 90 -8.20 -14.41 2.41
CA ARG A 90 -7.41 -15.64 2.24
C ARG A 90 -6.88 -15.83 0.82
N ARG A 91 -7.37 -15.05 -0.14
CA ARG A 91 -6.99 -15.12 -1.55
C ARG A 91 -5.80 -14.23 -1.86
N ARG A 92 -5.07 -14.57 -2.94
CA ARG A 92 -4.08 -13.70 -3.59
C ARG A 92 -4.66 -12.30 -3.80
N ALA A 93 -3.89 -11.27 -3.52
CA ALA A 93 -4.34 -9.89 -3.64
C ALA A 93 -3.21 -8.98 -4.10
N LEU A 94 -3.57 -7.91 -4.80
CA LEU A 94 -2.72 -6.74 -4.96
C LEU A 94 -2.91 -5.86 -3.72
N LEU A 95 -1.87 -5.75 -2.89
CA LEU A 95 -1.86 -4.85 -1.74
C LEU A 95 -1.39 -3.47 -2.21
N VAL A 96 -2.14 -2.44 -1.92
CA VAL A 96 -1.80 -1.06 -2.30
C VAL A 96 -1.77 -0.18 -1.05
N ALA A 97 -0.72 0.61 -0.88
CA ALA A 97 -0.52 1.41 0.31
C ALA A 97 0.01 2.81 -0.02
N ASN A 98 -0.22 3.79 0.86
CA ASN A 98 0.54 5.03 0.88
C ASN A 98 2.00 4.76 1.25
N HIS A 99 2.91 5.67 0.88
CA HIS A 99 4.34 5.48 1.07
C HIS A 99 4.97 6.64 1.83
N VAL A 100 5.47 6.36 3.02
CA VAL A 100 6.08 7.35 3.92
C VAL A 100 7.57 7.06 4.12
N SER A 101 7.92 5.78 4.22
CA SER A 101 9.23 5.34 4.70
C SER A 101 9.65 3.99 4.10
N TRP A 102 10.94 3.71 4.12
CA TRP A 102 11.45 2.36 3.89
C TRP A 102 10.92 1.34 4.92
N LEU A 103 10.50 1.78 6.11
CA LEU A 103 9.84 0.93 7.13
C LEU A 103 8.51 0.36 6.65
N ASP A 104 7.85 0.99 5.69
CA ASP A 104 6.59 0.52 5.12
C ASP A 104 6.72 -0.89 4.53
N ILE A 105 7.90 -1.19 3.98
CA ILE A 105 8.22 -2.53 3.45
C ILE A 105 8.14 -3.57 4.56
N LEU A 106 8.77 -3.29 5.71
CA LEU A 106 8.73 -4.18 6.88
C LEU A 106 7.31 -4.31 7.43
N ALA A 107 6.56 -3.20 7.47
CA ALA A 107 5.17 -3.20 7.94
C ALA A 107 4.27 -4.07 7.04
N VAL A 108 4.39 -3.94 5.72
CA VAL A 108 3.65 -4.77 4.75
C VAL A 108 4.06 -6.24 4.84
N LEU A 109 5.36 -6.56 4.92
CA LEU A 109 5.85 -7.93 5.08
C LEU A 109 5.40 -8.58 6.40
N ALA A 110 5.25 -7.77 7.46
CA ALA A 110 4.72 -8.23 8.75
C ALA A 110 3.22 -8.56 8.70
N VAL A 111 2.47 -7.94 7.77
CA VAL A 111 1.06 -8.28 7.48
C VAL A 111 1.00 -9.55 6.65
N ALA A 112 1.70 -9.56 5.50
CA ALA A 112 1.78 -10.71 4.62
C ALA A 112 3.10 -10.75 3.87
N PRO A 113 3.73 -11.92 3.73
CA PRO A 113 4.86 -12.12 2.84
C PRO A 113 4.42 -11.90 1.40
N THR A 114 4.84 -10.80 0.83
CA THR A 114 4.44 -10.37 -0.51
C THR A 114 5.67 -10.12 -1.37
N ARG A 115 5.50 -10.18 -2.68
CA ARG A 115 6.47 -9.62 -3.61
C ARG A 115 6.26 -8.12 -3.66
N MET A 116 7.31 -7.37 -3.42
CA MET A 116 7.27 -5.91 -3.52
C MET A 116 7.45 -5.47 -4.97
N VAL A 117 6.83 -4.35 -5.34
CA VAL A 117 7.18 -3.61 -6.55
C VAL A 117 8.07 -2.45 -6.13
N ALA A 118 9.30 -2.41 -6.63
CA ALA A 118 10.29 -1.42 -6.23
C ALA A 118 10.98 -0.78 -7.46
N LYS A 119 11.58 0.40 -7.26
CA LYS A 119 12.41 1.03 -8.29
C LYS A 119 13.66 0.20 -8.54
N ARG A 120 14.15 0.19 -9.81
CA ARG A 120 15.31 -0.61 -10.24
C ARG A 120 16.58 -0.31 -9.43
N GLU A 121 16.77 0.94 -9.03
CA GLU A 121 17.93 1.41 -8.27
C GLU A 121 18.10 0.69 -6.93
N VAL A 122 17.00 0.20 -6.32
CA VAL A 122 17.07 -0.60 -5.09
C VAL A 122 17.86 -1.89 -5.29
N ARG A 123 17.89 -2.43 -6.52
CA ARG A 123 18.61 -3.66 -6.83
C ARG A 123 20.14 -3.51 -6.66
N SER A 124 20.66 -2.30 -6.87
CA SER A 124 22.10 -2.03 -6.73
C SER A 124 22.53 -1.72 -5.29
N TRP A 125 21.59 -1.65 -4.34
CA TRP A 125 21.94 -1.41 -2.95
C TRP A 125 22.60 -2.65 -2.34
N PRO A 126 23.75 -2.51 -1.69
CA PRO A 126 24.43 -3.62 -1.02
C PRO A 126 23.50 -4.29 -0.02
N VAL A 127 23.54 -5.62 0.08
CA VAL A 127 22.71 -6.45 0.97
C VAL A 127 21.19 -6.33 0.70
N LEU A 128 20.63 -5.12 0.75
CA LEU A 128 19.19 -4.90 0.56
C LEU A 128 18.72 -5.27 -0.84
N GLY A 129 19.52 -5.01 -1.88
CA GLY A 129 19.20 -5.40 -3.25
C GLY A 129 19.18 -6.92 -3.43
N LEU A 130 20.11 -7.62 -2.78
CA LEU A 130 20.14 -9.09 -2.78
C LEU A 130 18.94 -9.68 -2.06
N LEU A 131 18.61 -9.17 -0.86
CA LEU A 131 17.43 -9.59 -0.10
C LEU A 131 16.13 -9.34 -0.87
N ALA A 132 16.00 -8.16 -1.49
CA ALA A 132 14.86 -7.82 -2.31
C ALA A 132 14.73 -8.76 -3.53
N ALA A 133 15.84 -9.05 -4.21
CA ALA A 133 15.86 -9.98 -5.34
C ALA A 133 15.48 -11.41 -4.90
N ALA A 134 16.04 -11.91 -3.80
CA ALA A 134 15.71 -13.22 -3.21
C ALA A 134 14.23 -13.31 -2.79
N ALA A 135 13.64 -12.19 -2.30
CA ALA A 135 12.21 -12.09 -2.00
C ALA A 135 11.32 -12.03 -3.24
N GLY A 136 11.90 -12.04 -4.45
CA GLY A 136 11.16 -12.00 -5.72
C GLY A 136 10.55 -10.63 -6.03
N THR A 137 11.18 -9.56 -5.58
CA THR A 137 10.77 -8.19 -5.90
C THR A 137 10.68 -7.95 -7.41
N VAL A 138 9.62 -7.31 -7.85
CA VAL A 138 9.44 -6.88 -9.23
C VAL A 138 10.02 -5.48 -9.38
N PHE A 139 11.16 -5.37 -10.06
CA PHE A 139 11.81 -4.08 -10.26
C PHE A 139 11.24 -3.34 -11.47
N VAL A 140 10.93 -2.05 -11.28
CA VAL A 140 10.42 -1.13 -12.30
C VAL A 140 11.56 -0.20 -12.73
N ASP A 141 11.85 -0.19 -14.02
CA ASP A 141 12.76 0.77 -14.63
C ASP A 141 11.96 1.99 -15.10
N ARG A 142 12.08 3.09 -14.35
CA ARG A 142 11.37 4.34 -14.64
C ARG A 142 12.00 5.14 -15.78
N SER A 143 13.24 4.84 -16.14
CA SER A 143 13.93 5.45 -17.29
C SER A 143 13.43 4.86 -18.62
N ARG A 144 12.69 3.72 -18.58
CA ARG A 144 12.19 3.02 -19.74
C ARG A 144 10.67 2.82 -19.67
N PRO A 145 9.86 3.85 -19.93
CA PRO A 145 8.39 3.74 -19.85
C PRO A 145 7.81 2.62 -20.70
N ARG A 146 8.43 2.35 -21.86
CA ARG A 146 8.05 1.25 -22.75
C ARG A 146 8.17 -0.16 -22.13
N ALA A 147 8.95 -0.31 -21.04
CA ALA A 147 9.09 -1.57 -20.30
C ALA A 147 7.95 -1.79 -19.27
N LEU A 148 7.13 -0.76 -18.99
CA LEU A 148 6.06 -0.84 -17.99
C LEU A 148 5.02 -1.94 -18.29
N PRO A 149 4.56 -2.16 -19.53
CA PRO A 149 3.63 -3.26 -19.84
C PRO A 149 4.20 -4.64 -19.48
N ALA A 150 5.51 -4.85 -19.71
CA ALA A 150 6.17 -6.10 -19.32
C ALA A 150 6.23 -6.25 -17.79
N THR A 151 6.42 -5.15 -17.05
CA THR A 151 6.38 -5.17 -15.58
C THR A 151 4.97 -5.48 -15.07
N VAL A 152 3.93 -4.89 -15.66
CA VAL A 152 2.53 -5.20 -15.33
C VAL A 152 2.24 -6.68 -15.55
N ARG A 153 2.65 -7.26 -16.69
CA ARG A 153 2.50 -8.71 -16.96
C ARG A 153 3.18 -9.56 -15.89
N ARG A 154 4.41 -9.22 -15.46
CA ARG A 154 5.10 -9.95 -14.37
C ARG A 154 4.34 -9.91 -13.05
N VAL A 155 3.66 -8.80 -12.74
CA VAL A 155 2.79 -8.69 -11.56
C VAL A 155 1.53 -9.55 -11.76
N THR A 156 0.91 -9.51 -12.94
CA THR A 156 -0.24 -10.36 -13.31
C THR A 156 0.09 -11.84 -13.13
N ASP A 157 1.24 -12.28 -13.64
CA ASP A 157 1.67 -13.69 -13.54
C ASP A 157 1.94 -14.10 -12.08
N ALA A 158 2.51 -13.19 -11.28
CA ALA A 158 2.70 -13.44 -9.86
C ALA A 158 1.35 -13.62 -9.13
N LEU A 159 0.37 -12.75 -9.42
CA LEU A 159 -0.97 -12.84 -8.85
C LEU A 159 -1.69 -14.12 -9.31
N ARG A 160 -1.62 -14.48 -10.59
CA ARG A 160 -2.19 -15.74 -11.12
C ARG A 160 -1.56 -16.97 -10.48
N ALA A 161 -0.26 -16.92 -10.21
CA ALA A 161 0.46 -17.99 -9.49
C ALA A 161 0.16 -18.02 -7.97
N GLY A 162 -0.84 -17.28 -7.49
CA GLY A 162 -1.24 -17.29 -6.08
C GLY A 162 -0.32 -16.49 -5.16
N ARG A 163 0.60 -15.69 -5.70
CA ARG A 163 1.56 -14.90 -4.92
C ARG A 163 1.03 -13.47 -4.74
N PRO A 164 0.82 -13.00 -3.50
CA PRO A 164 0.41 -11.63 -3.26
C PRO A 164 1.53 -10.67 -3.68
N VAL A 165 1.13 -9.52 -4.21
CA VAL A 165 2.05 -8.46 -4.63
C VAL A 165 1.67 -7.18 -3.91
N ALA A 166 2.66 -6.42 -3.43
CA ALA A 166 2.45 -5.12 -2.81
C ALA A 166 3.10 -4.01 -3.64
N VAL A 167 2.39 -2.90 -3.74
CA VAL A 167 2.82 -1.71 -4.48
C VAL A 167 2.48 -0.45 -3.70
N PHE A 168 3.32 0.57 -3.86
CA PHE A 168 3.08 1.93 -3.41
C PHE A 168 2.72 2.79 -4.63
N PRO A 169 1.42 2.94 -4.96
CA PRO A 169 1.02 3.53 -6.25
C PRO A 169 1.31 5.03 -6.38
N GLU A 170 1.59 5.73 -5.27
CA GLU A 170 2.07 7.11 -5.28
C GLU A 170 3.40 7.25 -6.01
N GLY A 171 4.20 6.18 -5.99
CA GLY A 171 5.46 6.09 -6.73
C GLY A 171 6.62 6.83 -6.06
N THR A 172 6.41 7.58 -5.02
CA THR A 172 7.41 8.25 -4.18
C THR A 172 6.97 8.25 -2.73
N THR A 173 7.86 8.54 -1.81
CA THR A 173 7.55 8.77 -0.40
C THR A 173 7.17 10.23 -0.16
N TRP A 174 6.32 10.48 0.83
CA TRP A 174 5.93 11.80 1.29
C TRP A 174 5.67 11.79 2.81
N CYS A 175 5.60 12.96 3.44
CA CYS A 175 5.56 13.06 4.90
C CYS A 175 4.28 12.49 5.52
N ALA A 176 3.16 12.53 4.79
CA ALA A 176 1.83 12.07 5.25
C ALA A 176 1.41 12.63 6.63
N GLY A 177 1.98 13.79 7.02
CA GLY A 177 1.68 14.48 8.27
C GLY A 177 0.28 15.09 8.29
N ASP A 178 -0.17 15.49 9.46
CA ASP A 178 -1.40 16.28 9.60
C ASP A 178 -1.16 17.68 9.00
N GLY A 179 -2.02 18.11 8.07
CA GLY A 179 -1.83 19.35 7.31
C GLY A 179 -0.96 19.25 6.05
N ALA A 180 -0.44 18.07 5.73
CA ALA A 180 0.47 17.84 4.61
C ALA A 180 -0.23 17.63 3.24
N ALA A 181 -1.41 18.21 3.05
CA ALA A 181 -2.15 18.05 1.79
C ALA A 181 -1.32 18.51 0.58
N ASP A 182 -0.57 19.61 0.73
CA ASP A 182 0.27 20.19 -0.31
C ASP A 182 1.54 19.37 -0.61
N CYS A 183 1.94 18.50 0.31
CA CYS A 183 3.08 17.62 0.14
C CYS A 183 2.74 16.34 -0.63
N ARG A 184 1.45 16.05 -0.82
CA ARG A 184 1.02 14.82 -1.46
C ARG A 184 1.49 14.78 -2.91
N PRO A 185 2.04 13.64 -3.39
CA PRO A 185 2.44 13.51 -4.79
C PRO A 185 1.28 13.81 -5.74
N GLY A 186 1.51 14.67 -6.71
CA GLY A 186 0.53 15.00 -7.76
C GLY A 186 0.08 13.74 -8.52
N GLY A 187 -1.18 13.77 -9.00
CA GLY A 187 -1.76 12.68 -9.80
C GLY A 187 -2.24 11.45 -9.02
N GLY A 188 -2.13 11.44 -7.70
CA GLY A 188 -2.69 10.37 -6.85
C GLY A 188 -2.12 8.97 -7.12
N PHE A 189 -2.94 7.94 -6.94
CA PHE A 189 -2.54 6.55 -7.19
C PHE A 189 -2.40 6.27 -8.70
N ARG A 190 -1.19 5.92 -9.13
CA ARG A 190 -0.87 5.59 -10.52
C ARG A 190 -1.53 4.28 -10.95
N PRO A 191 -2.32 4.27 -12.05
CA PRO A 191 -3.24 3.16 -12.34
C PRO A 191 -2.57 1.93 -12.95
N ALA A 192 -1.30 1.99 -13.36
CA ALA A 192 -0.68 0.93 -14.15
C ALA A 192 -0.73 -0.45 -13.47
N MET A 193 -0.41 -0.55 -12.19
CA MET A 193 -0.38 -1.83 -11.47
C MET A 193 -1.78 -2.38 -11.15
N PHE A 194 -2.81 -1.52 -11.16
CA PHE A 194 -4.20 -1.97 -11.00
C PHE A 194 -4.68 -2.79 -12.20
N GLN A 195 -4.12 -2.54 -13.39
CA GLN A 195 -4.37 -3.40 -14.55
C GLN A 195 -3.97 -4.86 -14.27
N ALA A 196 -2.88 -5.09 -13.57
CA ALA A 196 -2.46 -6.44 -13.22
C ALA A 196 -3.47 -7.17 -12.32
N ALA A 197 -4.16 -6.47 -11.42
CA ALA A 197 -5.21 -7.05 -10.59
C ALA A 197 -6.45 -7.40 -11.42
N ILE A 198 -6.86 -6.54 -12.35
CA ILE A 198 -7.96 -6.77 -13.29
C ILE A 198 -7.65 -7.99 -14.16
N ASP A 199 -6.49 -8.02 -14.82
CA ASP A 199 -6.06 -9.10 -15.70
C ASP A 199 -5.93 -10.45 -14.98
N ALA A 200 -5.59 -10.43 -13.68
CA ALA A 200 -5.47 -11.63 -12.86
C ALA A 200 -6.79 -12.03 -12.18
N GLY A 201 -7.85 -11.21 -12.25
CA GLY A 201 -9.08 -11.42 -11.48
C GLY A 201 -8.80 -11.44 -9.97
N SER A 202 -7.86 -10.63 -9.51
CA SER A 202 -7.41 -10.59 -8.11
C SER A 202 -7.98 -9.38 -7.38
N PRO A 203 -8.38 -9.50 -6.10
CA PRO A 203 -8.82 -8.34 -5.33
C PRO A 203 -7.66 -7.37 -5.10
N VAL A 204 -8.00 -6.08 -4.98
CA VAL A 204 -7.11 -5.01 -4.53
C VAL A 204 -7.43 -4.73 -3.06
N VAL A 205 -6.42 -4.78 -2.20
CA VAL A 205 -6.58 -4.53 -0.76
C VAL A 205 -5.84 -3.26 -0.38
N PRO A 206 -6.56 -2.17 -0.07
CA PRO A 206 -5.95 -0.94 0.41
C PRO A 206 -5.40 -1.10 1.83
N LEU A 207 -4.18 -0.62 2.05
CA LEU A 207 -3.50 -0.58 3.34
C LEU A 207 -3.17 0.88 3.68
N ARG A 208 -3.62 1.35 4.82
CA ARG A 208 -3.20 2.64 5.34
C ARG A 208 -2.04 2.46 6.31
N LEU A 209 -0.94 3.13 6.04
CA LEU A 209 0.23 3.22 6.92
C LEU A 209 0.24 4.59 7.61
N ALA A 210 0.32 4.60 8.93
CA ALA A 210 0.39 5.83 9.71
C ALA A 210 1.42 5.71 10.83
N TYR A 211 2.18 6.78 11.03
CA TYR A 211 3.27 6.88 12.00
C TYR A 211 2.86 7.77 13.16
N ARG A 212 3.16 7.33 14.38
CA ARG A 212 2.89 8.09 15.59
C ARG A 212 4.00 7.89 16.62
N CYS A 213 4.26 8.93 17.40
CA CYS A 213 5.04 8.81 18.62
C CYS A 213 4.08 8.42 19.74
N GLU A 214 4.33 7.30 20.43
CA GLU A 214 3.46 6.85 21.52
C GLU A 214 3.56 7.73 22.75
N VAL A 215 4.74 8.32 22.98
CA VAL A 215 4.97 9.22 24.12
C VAL A 215 4.10 10.47 24.04
N THR A 216 4.00 11.09 22.86
CA THR A 216 3.20 12.30 22.63
C THR A 216 1.77 11.99 22.20
N GLY A 217 1.50 10.76 21.76
CA GLY A 217 0.21 10.35 21.19
C GLY A 217 -0.11 10.97 19.84
N THR A 218 0.81 11.77 19.26
CA THR A 218 0.61 12.53 18.01
C THR A 218 1.16 11.80 16.79
N ALA A 219 0.68 12.17 15.60
CA ALA A 219 1.30 11.77 14.35
C ALA A 219 2.73 12.34 14.28
N THR A 220 3.65 11.61 13.64
CA THR A 220 5.05 12.05 13.50
C THR A 220 5.59 11.72 12.12
N THR A 221 6.40 12.62 11.60
CA THR A 221 7.16 12.46 10.37
C THR A 221 8.59 11.94 10.59
N ALA A 222 8.95 11.58 11.84
CA ALA A 222 10.31 11.13 12.20
C ALA A 222 10.84 9.96 11.36
N ALA A 223 9.94 9.09 10.89
CA ALA A 223 10.30 7.97 10.02
C ALA A 223 10.24 8.29 8.53
N ALA A 224 9.74 9.46 8.14
CA ALA A 224 9.59 9.82 6.74
C ALA A 224 10.95 9.83 6.03
N PHE A 225 10.95 9.33 4.79
CA PHE A 225 12.15 9.26 3.94
C PHE A 225 11.93 10.17 2.73
N LEU A 226 12.45 11.40 2.79
CA LEU A 226 12.03 12.50 1.95
C LEU A 226 13.20 13.07 1.11
N GLY A 227 12.89 13.48 -0.12
CA GLY A 227 13.77 14.30 -0.95
C GLY A 227 15.19 13.74 -1.07
N ALA A 228 16.17 14.52 -0.63
CA ALA A 228 17.61 14.18 -0.65
C ALA A 228 18.09 13.37 0.57
N ASP A 229 17.16 12.89 1.44
CA ASP A 229 17.52 12.10 2.62
C ASP A 229 18.29 10.83 2.23
N THR A 230 19.36 10.53 2.94
CA THR A 230 20.08 9.28 2.76
C THR A 230 19.50 8.19 3.65
N LEU A 231 19.59 6.93 3.21
CA LEU A 231 19.11 5.80 4.02
C LEU A 231 19.76 5.78 5.41
N LEU A 232 21.06 6.06 5.51
CA LEU A 232 21.78 6.06 6.79
C LEU A 232 21.28 7.17 7.72
N ARG A 233 21.05 8.38 7.19
CA ARG A 233 20.51 9.51 7.97
C ARG A 233 19.10 9.18 8.48
N SER A 234 18.25 8.63 7.62
CA SER A 234 16.90 8.18 8.00
C SER A 234 16.94 7.06 9.04
N MET A 235 17.80 6.06 8.86
CA MET A 235 17.98 4.98 9.85
C MET A 235 18.45 5.52 11.21
N ALA A 236 19.42 6.43 11.23
CA ALA A 236 19.91 7.05 12.47
C ALA A 236 18.77 7.80 13.19
N ARG A 237 17.92 8.52 12.47
CA ARG A 237 16.75 9.21 13.00
C ARG A 237 15.74 8.24 13.61
N VAL A 238 15.42 7.15 12.90
CA VAL A 238 14.52 6.10 13.39
C VAL A 238 15.07 5.39 14.62
N VAL A 239 16.37 5.02 14.59
CA VAL A 239 17.04 4.37 15.74
C VAL A 239 17.05 5.27 16.98
N ALA A 240 17.16 6.59 16.79
CA ALA A 240 17.13 7.56 17.89
C ALA A 240 15.73 7.79 18.46
N ALA A 241 14.69 7.67 17.66
CA ALA A 241 13.32 7.97 18.05
C ALA A 241 12.84 7.05 19.20
N ARG A 242 12.17 7.64 20.20
CA ARG A 242 11.57 6.90 21.30
C ARG A 242 10.13 6.53 20.95
N GLU A 243 9.80 5.23 21.15
CA GLU A 243 8.43 4.71 21.07
C GLU A 243 7.70 5.07 19.76
N LEU A 244 8.38 4.84 18.63
CA LEU A 244 7.79 4.98 17.31
C LEU A 244 6.83 3.81 17.03
N VAL A 245 5.61 4.14 16.60
CA VAL A 245 4.57 3.17 16.27
C VAL A 245 4.17 3.34 14.81
N VAL A 246 4.15 2.22 14.09
CA VAL A 246 3.57 2.14 12.74
C VAL A 246 2.27 1.35 12.83
N SER A 247 1.18 1.98 12.47
CA SER A 247 -0.12 1.32 12.36
C SER A 247 -0.42 1.00 10.91
N VAL A 248 -0.78 -0.27 10.65
CA VAL A 248 -1.26 -0.74 9.36
C VAL A 248 -2.75 -1.04 9.50
N THR A 249 -3.58 -0.27 8.82
CA THR A 249 -5.03 -0.52 8.75
C THR A 249 -5.38 -1.15 7.41
N ILE A 250 -5.96 -2.34 7.45
CA ILE A 250 -6.36 -3.09 6.28
C ILE A 250 -7.82 -2.73 5.99
N ALA A 251 -8.07 -2.09 4.85
CA ALA A 251 -9.41 -1.73 4.42
C ALA A 251 -10.12 -2.92 3.71
N ALA A 252 -11.40 -2.74 3.40
CA ALA A 252 -12.16 -3.70 2.64
C ALA A 252 -11.55 -3.95 1.26
N ALA A 253 -11.54 -5.20 0.83
CA ALA A 253 -11.03 -5.57 -0.48
C ALA A 253 -11.95 -5.07 -1.59
N LEU A 254 -11.36 -4.48 -2.63
CA LEU A 254 -12.03 -4.10 -3.86
C LEU A 254 -11.93 -5.25 -4.86
N HIS A 255 -13.05 -5.67 -5.40
CA HIS A 255 -13.14 -6.78 -6.35
C HIS A 255 -13.44 -6.25 -7.75
N PRO A 256 -12.41 -6.03 -8.60
CA PRO A 256 -12.64 -5.50 -9.94
C PRO A 256 -13.30 -6.53 -10.84
N ALA A 257 -14.25 -6.08 -11.64
CA ALA A 257 -14.75 -6.84 -12.80
C ALA A 257 -13.65 -6.91 -13.89
N ARG A 258 -13.80 -7.81 -14.86
CA ARG A 258 -12.80 -7.99 -15.93
C ARG A 258 -12.67 -6.79 -16.87
N ASP A 259 -13.74 -6.02 -16.99
CA ASP A 259 -13.88 -4.80 -17.79
C ASP A 259 -13.72 -3.51 -16.96
N ALA A 260 -13.33 -3.63 -15.70
CA ALA A 260 -13.18 -2.48 -14.80
C ALA A 260 -12.17 -1.46 -15.34
N ASP A 261 -12.48 -0.18 -15.21
CA ASP A 261 -11.51 0.89 -15.47
C ASP A 261 -10.46 0.95 -14.34
N ARG A 262 -9.20 0.70 -14.71
CA ARG A 262 -8.06 0.75 -13.79
C ARG A 262 -7.88 2.10 -13.10
N ARG A 263 -8.31 3.23 -13.73
CA ARG A 263 -8.22 4.57 -13.14
C ARG A 263 -9.27 4.76 -12.05
N LEU A 264 -10.49 4.27 -12.28
CA LEU A 264 -11.53 4.26 -11.25
C LEU A 264 -11.14 3.37 -10.07
N LEU A 265 -10.61 2.18 -10.35
CA LEU A 265 -10.12 1.28 -9.31
C LEU A 265 -8.98 1.90 -8.49
N ALA A 266 -8.05 2.61 -9.14
CA ALA A 266 -6.96 3.31 -8.45
C ALA A 266 -7.50 4.42 -7.55
N ARG A 267 -8.43 5.26 -8.02
CA ARG A 267 -9.08 6.31 -7.21
C ARG A 267 -9.85 5.74 -6.04
N ALA A 268 -10.60 4.66 -6.23
CA ALA A 268 -11.33 3.99 -5.15
C ALA A 268 -10.38 3.45 -4.07
N ALA A 269 -9.28 2.82 -4.49
CA ALA A 269 -8.27 2.33 -3.57
C ALA A 269 -7.55 3.47 -2.83
N GLU A 270 -7.26 4.56 -3.51
CA GLU A 270 -6.67 5.77 -2.94
C GLU A 270 -7.57 6.38 -1.88
N SER A 271 -8.86 6.55 -2.19
CA SER A 271 -9.85 7.04 -1.21
C SER A 271 -9.90 6.13 0.02
N ALA A 272 -9.90 4.80 -0.17
CA ALA A 272 -9.91 3.85 0.94
C ALA A 272 -8.63 3.92 1.81
N VAL A 273 -7.46 4.24 1.22
CA VAL A 273 -6.20 4.42 1.96
C VAL A 273 -6.21 5.72 2.76
N HIS A 274 -6.75 6.81 2.20
CA HIS A 274 -6.69 8.14 2.81
C HIS A 274 -7.91 8.50 3.67
N LEU A 275 -9.02 7.74 3.58
CA LEU A 275 -10.15 7.90 4.50
C LEU A 275 -9.65 7.69 5.94
N ARG A 276 -9.77 8.75 6.77
CA ARG A 276 -9.55 8.59 8.21
C ARG A 276 -10.72 7.81 8.78
N PRO A 277 -10.50 6.69 9.51
CA PRO A 277 -11.55 6.15 10.35
C PRO A 277 -11.97 7.27 11.33
N VAL A 278 -13.24 7.62 11.35
CA VAL A 278 -13.76 8.53 12.37
C VAL A 278 -13.44 7.89 13.73
N ALA A 279 -12.55 8.50 14.47
CA ALA A 279 -12.26 8.07 15.85
C ALA A 279 -13.52 8.34 16.65
N GLY A 280 -14.27 7.30 17.02
CA GLY A 280 -15.46 7.47 17.83
C GLY A 280 -16.64 6.54 17.56
N ALA A 281 -16.62 5.74 16.49
CA ALA A 281 -17.66 4.73 16.28
C ALA A 281 -17.27 3.38 16.91
N ALA A 282 -16.95 3.36 18.19
CA ALA A 282 -17.21 2.19 19.02
C ALA A 282 -18.72 2.18 19.30
N THR A 283 -19.48 1.92 18.27
CA THR A 283 -20.93 1.72 18.42
C THR A 283 -21.12 0.39 19.13
N ARG A 284 -21.27 0.45 20.47
CA ARG A 284 -22.20 -0.43 21.17
C ARG A 284 -23.60 -0.03 20.72
N GLY A 285 -23.89 -0.17 19.45
CA GLY A 285 -25.21 -0.02 18.88
C GLY A 285 -25.76 -1.41 18.67
N ARG A 286 -26.83 -1.75 19.41
CA ARG A 286 -27.74 -2.82 19.01
C ARG A 286 -28.00 -2.65 17.52
N LEU A 287 -27.77 -3.71 16.76
CA LEU A 287 -28.22 -3.80 15.39
C LEU A 287 -29.74 -3.59 15.40
N HIS A 288 -30.19 -2.39 15.07
CA HIS A 288 -31.57 -2.21 14.65
C HIS A 288 -31.72 -2.99 13.34
N PRO A 289 -32.78 -3.82 13.22
CA PRO A 289 -33.06 -4.53 11.98
C PRO A 289 -33.14 -3.49 10.85
N VAL A 290 -32.36 -3.69 9.80
CA VAL A 290 -32.42 -2.89 8.56
C VAL A 290 -33.89 -3.00 8.09
N PRO A 291 -34.62 -1.88 7.85
CA PRO A 291 -35.94 -1.95 7.30
C PRO A 291 -35.86 -2.70 5.97
N THR A 292 -36.63 -3.79 5.87
CA THR A 292 -36.76 -4.54 4.64
C THR A 292 -37.36 -3.61 3.59
N LEU A 293 -36.53 -3.26 2.58
CA LEU A 293 -37.07 -2.55 1.41
C LEU A 293 -38.10 -3.46 0.75
N THR A 294 -39.38 -3.16 0.97
CA THR A 294 -40.46 -3.77 0.23
C THR A 294 -40.33 -3.31 -1.22
N VAL A 295 -39.91 -4.23 -2.08
CA VAL A 295 -39.95 -4.00 -3.52
C VAL A 295 -41.41 -3.86 -3.90
N VAL A 296 -41.85 -2.64 -4.14
CA VAL A 296 -43.19 -2.38 -4.72
C VAL A 296 -43.15 -2.95 -6.13
N ALA A 297 -43.92 -3.99 -6.38
CA ALA A 297 -44.10 -4.53 -7.73
C ALA A 297 -44.62 -3.42 -8.66
N PRO A 298 -44.14 -3.35 -9.91
CA PRO A 298 -44.67 -2.39 -10.88
C PRO A 298 -46.15 -2.69 -11.11
N PRO A 299 -46.99 -1.66 -11.34
CA PRO A 299 -48.42 -1.85 -11.61
C PRO A 299 -48.59 -2.71 -12.86
N ALA A 300 -49.56 -3.62 -12.76
CA ALA A 300 -49.94 -4.55 -13.82
C ALA A 300 -50.22 -3.79 -15.13
N SER A 301 -49.64 -4.33 -16.19
CA SER A 301 -49.73 -3.87 -17.57
C SER A 301 -51.16 -3.51 -18.00
N THR A 302 -51.26 -2.33 -18.61
CA THR A 302 -52.38 -1.84 -19.39
C THR A 302 -52.80 -2.86 -20.46
N PRO A 303 -54.12 -3.07 -20.70
CA PRO A 303 -54.56 -4.05 -21.66
C PRO A 303 -54.21 -3.68 -23.09
N ALA A 304 -53.84 -4.71 -23.83
CA ALA A 304 -53.50 -4.64 -25.25
C ALA A 304 -54.61 -3.98 -26.10
N LEU A 305 -54.24 -2.94 -26.83
CA LEU A 305 -55.06 -2.41 -27.93
C LEU A 305 -55.13 -3.47 -29.04
N THR A 306 -56.33 -3.92 -29.35
CA THR A 306 -56.67 -4.72 -30.50
C THR A 306 -56.31 -3.95 -31.77
N PRO A 307 -55.71 -4.58 -32.81
CA PRO A 307 -55.54 -3.92 -34.11
C PRO A 307 -56.86 -3.83 -34.83
N ASP A 308 -57.24 -2.62 -35.16
CA ASP A 308 -58.39 -2.34 -36.06
C ASP A 308 -58.01 -2.72 -37.50
N ALA A 309 -58.85 -3.54 -38.07
CA ALA A 309 -58.73 -4.00 -39.45
C ALA A 309 -59.33 -2.96 -40.40
N GLY A 310 -58.55 -2.56 -41.37
CA GLY A 310 -59.11 -2.03 -42.62
C GLY A 310 -58.85 -0.55 -42.87
N ARG A 311 -57.83 -0.30 -43.67
CA ARG A 311 -57.89 0.64 -44.79
C ARG A 311 -56.74 0.38 -45.76
N GLU A 312 -57.10 -0.35 -46.78
CA GLU A 312 -56.44 -0.37 -48.07
C GLU A 312 -56.37 1.06 -48.63
N LEU A 313 -55.22 1.57 -48.94
CA LEU A 313 -55.04 2.76 -49.75
C LEU A 313 -54.19 2.40 -51.00
N ASP A 314 -54.94 2.46 -52.09
CA ASP A 314 -54.52 2.38 -53.48
C ASP A 314 -53.24 3.18 -53.80
N LEU A 315 -52.33 2.52 -54.48
CA LEU A 315 -51.16 3.12 -55.12
C LEU A 315 -51.52 3.23 -56.64
N ALA A 316 -51.76 4.44 -57.08
CA ALA A 316 -51.65 4.82 -58.45
C ALA A 316 -51.13 6.26 -58.60
N ALA A 317 -49.95 6.39 -59.10
CA ALA A 317 -49.30 7.32 -60.02
C ALA A 317 -47.87 7.64 -59.56
#